data_e2b60fce5a91bd231657c310bb46d4d8
#
_entry.id   e2b60fce5a91bd231657c310bb46d4d8
#
_cell.length_a   1.000
_cell.length_b   1.000
_cell.length_c   1.000
_cell.angle_alpha   90.00
_cell.angle_beta   90.00
_cell.angle_gamma   90.00
#
_symmetry.space_group_name_H-M   'P 1'
#
loop_
_entity.id
_entity.type
_entity.pdbx_description
1 polymer ?
#
loop_
_entity_poly.entity_id
_entity_poly.type
_entity_poly.pdbx_seq_one_letter_code
_entity_poly.pdbx_strand_id
1 'polypeptide(L)'
;MRFNFFTLLLLGAVTAAWAQSNSNSEQNFPTLQIAKILISGNRHTKAQIIRREMKTQIGDTIDIATLQADQKRILNLGLFNRVELDTLHSPEGVHLLIGVSERLYLFPFPIFFINEKDWGKASYGAGVVHTNFRGRHELAALSGWAGYNPAFAGDYSNPWIFGPAQMLTRFRFAVQRNRNRSFEKLGQEVDENRLGASWSLGKRFGLFTYLNLSLGYTQLKLDSPTPALDSLVQERTLDPSGRDRLPSVGLSFTHDRRDLFEYPRSGVLVRMWGQRTGFNSEHIHFWRYGADFRGYKKLYRNVSIGARAMTDLAQNKIPIYERVFLGYSNRVRGHFTRAEDKDEGENLTLASAELRFPLMPWHYFSISDVPMFGSYMQNMKFGISAGIFADYGRVWFQDPPPDGTRRVLPPQFGYGAGLHFHLPYINLLRVELAFDEDGQSEWFTDIGVAF
;
A
#
# COMPACT_ATOMS: atom_id res chain seq x y z
N MET A 1 58.22 -23.82 13.63
CA MET A 1 57.16 -24.85 13.70
C MET A 1 56.83 -25.32 12.30
N ARG A 2 57.27 -26.53 11.97
CA ARG A 2 57.20 -27.11 10.60
C ARG A 2 55.81 -27.73 10.42
N PHE A 3 55.01 -27.29 9.47
CA PHE A 3 53.81 -27.97 9.02
C PHE A 3 54.15 -28.91 7.83
N ASN A 4 53.74 -30.16 8.01
CA ASN A 4 54.04 -31.26 7.09
C ASN A 4 53.23 -31.20 5.80
N PHE A 5 53.91 -31.28 4.68
CA PHE A 5 53.47 -31.27 3.30
C PHE A 5 53.14 -32.68 2.78
N PHE A 6 52.42 -33.50 3.54
CA PHE A 6 52.25 -34.95 3.15
C PHE A 6 50.79 -35.43 3.15
N THR A 7 49.79 -34.58 3.14
CA THR A 7 48.39 -35.01 3.13
C THR A 7 47.56 -34.60 1.89
N LEU A 8 48.22 -34.23 0.79
CA LEU A 8 47.54 -33.73 -0.43
C LEU A 8 47.74 -34.61 -1.66
N LEU A 9 48.19 -35.87 -1.52
CA LEU A 9 48.46 -36.79 -2.63
C LEU A 9 47.62 -38.08 -2.64
N LEU A 10 46.59 -38.21 -1.80
CA LEU A 10 45.71 -39.40 -1.77
C LEU A 10 44.26 -39.13 -2.16
N LEU A 11 43.91 -37.91 -2.60
CA LEU A 11 42.57 -37.56 -3.08
C LEU A 11 42.48 -37.43 -4.61
N GLY A 12 43.57 -37.67 -5.31
CA GLY A 12 43.65 -37.54 -6.80
C GLY A 12 43.39 -38.82 -7.57
N ALA A 13 43.26 -39.98 -6.91
CA ALA A 13 43.20 -41.27 -7.60
C ALA A 13 41.81 -41.94 -7.57
N VAL A 14 40.80 -41.37 -6.93
CA VAL A 14 39.44 -41.95 -6.87
C VAL A 14 38.44 -41.29 -7.82
N THR A 15 38.85 -40.14 -8.44
CA THR A 15 37.95 -39.41 -9.36
C THR A 15 38.08 -39.82 -10.84
N ALA A 16 39.02 -40.70 -11.17
CA ALA A 16 39.23 -41.13 -12.57
C ALA A 16 38.52 -42.43 -12.97
N ALA A 17 37.87 -43.13 -12.01
CA ALA A 17 37.22 -44.43 -12.30
C ALA A 17 35.67 -44.32 -12.41
N TRP A 18 35.08 -43.12 -12.25
CA TRP A 18 33.63 -42.89 -12.37
C TRP A 18 33.21 -42.09 -13.63
N ALA A 19 34.12 -41.84 -14.51
CA ALA A 19 33.85 -41.06 -15.72
C ALA A 19 33.63 -41.94 -16.99
N GLN A 20 33.52 -43.25 -16.86
CA GLN A 20 33.31 -44.14 -18.01
C GLN A 20 32.20 -45.17 -17.77
N SER A 21 31.01 -44.79 -17.49
CA SER A 21 29.78 -45.53 -17.82
C SER A 21 28.52 -44.73 -17.47
N ASN A 22 28.24 -43.73 -18.25
CA ASN A 22 26.85 -43.23 -18.41
C ASN A 22 26.77 -42.50 -19.75
N SER A 23 26.99 -43.22 -20.84
CA SER A 23 26.30 -42.95 -22.11
C SER A 23 24.84 -43.45 -21.97
N ASN A 24 24.14 -42.92 -20.98
CA ASN A 24 22.71 -43.06 -20.97
C ASN A 24 22.17 -42.00 -21.93
N SER A 25 21.57 -42.50 -23.03
CA SER A 25 20.56 -41.85 -23.80
C SER A 25 19.95 -40.68 -23.03
N GLU A 26 20.23 -39.44 -23.41
CA GLU A 26 19.33 -38.35 -23.15
C GLU A 26 17.97 -38.82 -23.67
N GLN A 27 17.16 -39.36 -22.76
CA GLN A 27 15.74 -39.42 -23.02
C GLN A 27 15.32 -37.99 -23.18
N ASN A 28 15.19 -37.57 -24.42
CA ASN A 28 14.55 -36.33 -24.82
C ASN A 28 13.09 -36.41 -24.31
N PHE A 29 12.90 -36.09 -23.01
CA PHE A 29 11.56 -35.84 -22.52
C PHE A 29 11.01 -34.74 -23.40
N PRO A 30 9.87 -34.96 -24.08
CA PRO A 30 9.30 -33.92 -24.93
C PRO A 30 9.18 -32.67 -24.06
N THR A 31 9.83 -31.61 -24.49
CA THR A 31 9.73 -30.29 -23.83
C THR A 31 8.24 -29.98 -23.73
N LEU A 32 7.70 -30.02 -22.51
CA LEU A 32 6.28 -29.86 -22.25
C LEU A 32 5.92 -28.37 -22.51
N GLN A 33 5.62 -28.06 -23.74
CA GLN A 33 5.19 -26.70 -24.15
C GLN A 33 3.71 -26.53 -23.84
N ILE A 34 3.36 -25.31 -23.42
CA ILE A 34 1.99 -24.91 -23.15
C ILE A 34 1.27 -24.69 -24.47
N ALA A 35 0.38 -25.63 -24.82
CA ALA A 35 -0.43 -25.56 -26.03
C ALA A 35 -1.64 -24.62 -25.84
N LYS A 36 -2.20 -24.54 -24.63
CA LYS A 36 -3.39 -23.75 -24.36
C LYS A 36 -3.45 -23.25 -22.91
N ILE A 37 -4.05 -22.09 -22.72
CA ILE A 37 -4.35 -21.53 -21.39
C ILE A 37 -5.87 -21.42 -21.26
N LEU A 38 -6.44 -22.17 -20.32
CA LEU A 38 -7.87 -22.23 -20.01
C LEU A 38 -8.11 -21.53 -18.66
N ILE A 39 -9.08 -20.61 -18.62
CA ILE A 39 -9.45 -19.88 -17.41
C ILE A 39 -10.88 -20.22 -17.06
N SER A 40 -11.12 -20.55 -15.80
CA SER A 40 -12.45 -20.91 -15.27
C SER A 40 -12.73 -20.20 -13.96
N GLY A 41 -14.02 -20.04 -13.62
CA GLY A 41 -14.45 -19.39 -12.38
C GLY A 41 -14.56 -17.86 -12.46
N ASN A 42 -14.08 -17.23 -13.54
CA ASN A 42 -14.14 -15.80 -13.79
C ASN A 42 -15.50 -15.38 -14.39
N ARG A 43 -16.57 -15.46 -13.61
CA ARG A 43 -17.93 -15.16 -14.07
C ARG A 43 -18.11 -13.69 -14.46
N HIS A 44 -17.52 -12.77 -13.71
CA HIS A 44 -17.61 -11.33 -13.91
C HIS A 44 -16.31 -10.75 -14.49
N THR A 45 -15.17 -11.17 -13.98
CA THR A 45 -13.85 -10.68 -14.41
C THR A 45 -13.55 -11.14 -15.84
N LYS A 46 -13.15 -10.21 -16.70
CA LYS A 46 -12.75 -10.55 -18.08
C LYS A 46 -11.45 -11.35 -18.08
N ALA A 47 -11.37 -12.43 -18.86
CA ALA A 47 -10.19 -13.31 -18.94
C ALA A 47 -8.89 -12.56 -19.27
N GLN A 48 -8.96 -11.50 -20.08
CA GLN A 48 -7.80 -10.65 -20.40
C GLN A 48 -7.18 -9.97 -19.17
N ILE A 49 -7.96 -9.72 -18.09
CA ILE A 49 -7.47 -9.14 -16.84
C ILE A 49 -6.54 -10.11 -16.13
N ILE A 50 -6.82 -11.39 -16.20
CA ILE A 50 -6.00 -12.47 -15.63
C ILE A 50 -4.76 -12.67 -16.51
N ARG A 51 -4.93 -12.81 -17.82
CA ARG A 51 -3.84 -13.09 -18.76
C ARG A 51 -2.76 -12.01 -18.76
N ARG A 52 -3.13 -10.73 -18.64
CA ARG A 52 -2.16 -9.62 -18.66
C ARG A 52 -1.21 -9.60 -17.45
N GLU A 53 -1.56 -10.30 -16.36
CA GLU A 53 -0.71 -10.40 -15.16
C GLU A 53 0.21 -11.62 -15.22
N MET A 54 0.10 -12.44 -16.24
CA MET A 54 0.93 -13.63 -16.42
C MET A 54 2.18 -13.30 -17.24
N LYS A 55 3.30 -13.88 -16.84
CA LYS A 55 4.51 -13.95 -17.66
C LYS A 55 4.43 -15.13 -18.62
N THR A 56 3.84 -16.23 -18.17
CA THR A 56 3.66 -17.46 -18.93
C THR A 56 2.74 -17.26 -20.14
N GLN A 57 3.18 -17.69 -21.31
CA GLN A 57 2.47 -17.58 -22.58
C GLN A 57 2.30 -18.96 -23.25
N ILE A 58 1.43 -18.99 -24.24
CA ILE A 58 1.29 -20.17 -25.12
C ILE A 58 2.61 -20.35 -25.89
N GLY A 59 3.13 -21.57 -25.96
CA GLY A 59 4.42 -21.89 -26.56
C GLY A 59 5.59 -21.94 -25.58
N ASP A 60 5.44 -21.39 -24.37
CA ASP A 60 6.49 -21.47 -23.36
C ASP A 60 6.61 -22.90 -22.80
N THR A 61 7.81 -23.25 -22.36
CA THR A 61 8.05 -24.46 -21.56
C THR A 61 7.55 -24.23 -20.15
N ILE A 62 6.96 -25.26 -19.54
CA ILE A 62 6.48 -25.21 -18.17
C ILE A 62 7.66 -24.96 -17.21
N ASP A 63 7.56 -23.86 -16.46
CA ASP A 63 8.43 -23.53 -15.34
C ASP A 63 7.58 -23.30 -14.08
N ILE A 64 7.71 -24.19 -13.12
CA ILE A 64 6.93 -24.17 -11.87
C ILE A 64 7.16 -22.87 -11.10
N ALA A 65 8.38 -22.33 -11.07
CA ALA A 65 8.68 -21.09 -10.37
C ALA A 65 7.96 -19.89 -11.01
N THR A 66 7.93 -19.83 -12.34
CA THR A 66 7.19 -18.80 -13.09
C THR A 66 5.69 -18.94 -12.88
N LEU A 67 5.14 -20.17 -12.90
CA LEU A 67 3.72 -20.42 -12.65
C LEU A 67 3.30 -19.99 -11.23
N GLN A 68 4.10 -20.31 -10.22
CA GLN A 68 3.83 -19.85 -8.85
C GLN A 68 3.90 -18.33 -8.72
N ALA A 69 4.79 -17.69 -9.46
CA ALA A 69 4.84 -16.22 -9.51
C ALA A 69 3.64 -15.62 -10.24
N ASP A 70 3.14 -16.26 -11.31
CA ASP A 70 1.92 -15.88 -12.02
C ASP A 70 0.70 -16.00 -11.10
N GLN A 71 0.56 -17.10 -10.38
CA GLN A 71 -0.50 -17.29 -9.40
C GLN A 71 -0.57 -16.13 -8.39
N LYS A 72 0.58 -15.73 -7.84
CA LYS A 72 0.66 -14.63 -6.88
C LYS A 72 0.32 -13.28 -7.52
N ARG A 73 0.73 -13.04 -8.77
CA ARG A 73 0.38 -11.80 -9.49
C ARG A 73 -1.13 -11.71 -9.76
N ILE A 74 -1.76 -12.83 -10.12
CA ILE A 74 -3.22 -12.89 -10.27
C ILE A 74 -3.93 -12.64 -8.93
N LEU A 75 -3.43 -13.22 -7.82
CA LEU A 75 -3.93 -12.93 -6.47
C LEU A 75 -3.75 -11.46 -6.07
N ASN A 76 -2.66 -10.83 -6.47
CA ASN A 76 -2.37 -9.41 -6.21
C ASN A 76 -3.33 -8.43 -6.89
N LEU A 77 -4.13 -8.88 -7.86
CA LEU A 77 -5.26 -8.10 -8.37
C LEU A 77 -6.30 -7.80 -7.27
N GLY A 78 -6.34 -8.60 -6.19
CA GLY A 78 -7.32 -8.44 -5.12
C GLY A 78 -8.77 -8.78 -5.53
N LEU A 79 -8.95 -9.43 -6.69
CA LEU A 79 -10.24 -9.79 -7.25
C LEU A 79 -10.69 -11.22 -6.90
N PHE A 80 -9.79 -12.02 -6.35
CA PHE A 80 -10.00 -13.44 -6.12
C PHE A 80 -9.71 -13.82 -4.68
N ASN A 81 -10.53 -14.72 -4.13
CA ASN A 81 -10.27 -15.37 -2.86
C ASN A 81 -9.18 -16.43 -2.99
N ARG A 82 -9.19 -17.17 -4.11
CA ARG A 82 -8.24 -18.25 -4.43
C ARG A 82 -7.94 -18.28 -5.92
N VAL A 83 -6.71 -18.59 -6.26
CA VAL A 83 -6.23 -18.89 -7.62
C VAL A 83 -5.52 -20.21 -7.57
N GLU A 84 -5.90 -21.13 -8.42
CA GLU A 84 -5.31 -22.44 -8.59
C GLU A 84 -4.76 -22.59 -9.99
N LEU A 85 -3.58 -23.17 -10.09
CA LEU A 85 -2.97 -23.51 -11.36
C LEU A 85 -2.79 -25.02 -11.41
N ASP A 86 -3.27 -25.62 -12.48
CA ASP A 86 -3.14 -27.04 -12.75
C ASP A 86 -2.73 -27.26 -14.21
N THR A 87 -2.26 -28.45 -14.53
CA THR A 87 -1.81 -28.82 -15.87
C THR A 87 -2.45 -30.10 -16.33
N LEU A 88 -2.98 -30.09 -17.55
CA LEU A 88 -3.55 -31.25 -18.21
C LEU A 88 -2.70 -31.59 -19.43
N HIS A 89 -2.15 -32.81 -19.47
CA HIS A 89 -1.43 -33.30 -20.63
C HIS A 89 -2.40 -33.67 -21.75
N SER A 90 -2.08 -33.25 -22.96
CA SER A 90 -2.83 -33.61 -24.17
C SER A 90 -1.86 -33.99 -25.31
N PRO A 91 -2.33 -34.63 -26.38
CA PRO A 91 -1.48 -34.93 -27.53
C PRO A 91 -0.82 -33.72 -28.19
N GLU A 92 -1.44 -32.54 -28.05
CA GLU A 92 -0.98 -31.26 -28.62
C GLU A 92 0.03 -30.53 -27.72
N GLY A 93 0.29 -31.03 -26.50
CA GLY A 93 1.11 -30.39 -25.49
C GLY A 93 0.39 -30.27 -24.14
N VAL A 94 0.78 -29.33 -23.32
CA VAL A 94 0.19 -29.12 -22.00
C VAL A 94 -0.85 -28.00 -22.03
N HIS A 95 -2.03 -28.29 -21.50
CA HIS A 95 -3.03 -27.27 -21.22
C HIS A 95 -2.85 -26.73 -19.80
N LEU A 96 -2.57 -25.46 -19.63
CA LEU A 96 -2.54 -24.78 -18.34
C LEU A 96 -3.97 -24.39 -17.94
N LEU A 97 -4.43 -24.92 -16.81
CA LEU A 97 -5.75 -24.64 -16.24
C LEU A 97 -5.60 -23.61 -15.12
N ILE A 98 -6.35 -22.50 -15.21
CA ILE A 98 -6.37 -21.45 -14.20
C ILE A 98 -7.78 -21.38 -13.62
N GLY A 99 -7.93 -21.89 -12.40
CA GLY A 99 -9.16 -21.82 -11.61
C GLY A 99 -9.13 -20.60 -10.70
N VAL A 100 -10.16 -19.75 -10.77
CA VAL A 100 -10.27 -18.61 -9.87
C VAL A 100 -11.60 -18.63 -9.11
N SER A 101 -11.56 -18.20 -7.84
CA SER A 101 -12.75 -17.96 -7.02
C SER A 101 -12.91 -16.46 -6.82
N GLU A 102 -13.92 -15.86 -7.45
CA GLU A 102 -14.15 -14.42 -7.40
C GLU A 102 -14.59 -13.95 -6.00
N ARG A 103 -14.20 -12.73 -5.65
CA ARG A 103 -14.64 -12.01 -4.44
C ARG A 103 -15.91 -11.22 -4.73
N LEU A 104 -16.59 -10.79 -3.67
CA LEU A 104 -17.57 -9.72 -3.81
C LEU A 104 -16.85 -8.44 -4.24
N TYR A 105 -17.43 -7.70 -5.17
CA TYR A 105 -16.83 -6.49 -5.74
C TYR A 105 -17.55 -5.20 -5.35
N LEU A 106 -18.79 -5.30 -4.94
CA LEU A 106 -19.63 -4.17 -4.56
C LEU A 106 -19.80 -4.15 -3.04
N PHE A 107 -19.26 -3.11 -2.40
CA PHE A 107 -19.30 -2.94 -0.96
C PHE A 107 -19.95 -1.61 -0.60
N PRO A 108 -21.23 -1.60 -0.20
CA PRO A 108 -21.78 -0.49 0.54
C PRO A 108 -21.22 -0.53 1.97
N PHE A 109 -20.87 0.63 2.51
CA PHE A 109 -20.35 0.74 3.86
C PHE A 109 -20.92 1.95 4.58
N PRO A 110 -21.28 1.82 5.86
CA PRO A 110 -21.66 2.94 6.69
C PRO A 110 -20.43 3.76 7.05
N ILE A 111 -20.61 5.06 7.21
CA ILE A 111 -19.61 5.99 7.72
C ILE A 111 -20.12 6.53 9.03
N PHE A 112 -19.36 6.33 10.08
CA PHE A 112 -19.65 6.90 11.39
C PHE A 112 -18.33 7.12 12.13
N PHE A 113 -18.09 8.34 12.55
CA PHE A 113 -16.95 8.67 13.39
C PHE A 113 -17.25 9.85 14.32
N ILE A 114 -16.59 9.85 15.46
CA ILE A 114 -16.72 10.87 16.48
C ILE A 114 -15.40 11.59 16.57
N ASN A 115 -15.42 12.90 16.40
CA ASN A 115 -14.24 13.72 16.56
C ASN A 115 -14.02 13.98 18.06
N GLU A 116 -12.78 13.89 18.51
CA GLU A 116 -12.34 14.30 19.84
C GLU A 116 -13.00 13.55 21.01
N LYS A 117 -13.52 12.35 20.77
CA LYS A 117 -14.31 11.59 21.77
C LYS A 117 -15.56 12.36 22.27
N ASP A 118 -16.01 13.35 21.52
CA ASP A 118 -17.19 14.17 21.82
C ASP A 118 -18.34 13.76 20.91
N TRP A 119 -19.43 13.22 21.48
CA TRP A 119 -20.64 12.80 20.76
C TRP A 119 -21.33 13.96 20.03
N GLY A 120 -21.19 15.18 20.50
CA GLY A 120 -21.65 16.39 19.80
C GLY A 120 -20.90 16.66 18.49
N LYS A 121 -19.75 16.00 18.30
CA LYS A 121 -18.89 16.12 17.12
C LYS A 121 -18.93 14.87 16.23
N ALA A 122 -20.09 14.23 16.16
CA ALA A 122 -20.31 13.05 15.32
C ALA A 122 -20.45 13.43 13.84
N SER A 123 -19.95 12.57 12.97
CA SER A 123 -20.19 12.60 11.53
C SER A 123 -20.71 11.23 11.08
N TYR A 124 -21.69 11.22 10.18
CA TYR A 124 -22.39 10.00 9.77
C TYR A 124 -22.78 10.06 8.29
N GLY A 125 -22.75 8.92 7.63
CA GLY A 125 -23.06 8.84 6.21
C GLY A 125 -22.91 7.44 5.66
N ALA A 126 -22.70 7.36 4.36
CA ALA A 126 -22.49 6.10 3.66
C ALA A 126 -21.57 6.25 2.45
N GLY A 127 -21.03 5.15 2.05
CA GLY A 127 -20.27 5.05 0.81
C GLY A 127 -20.55 3.74 0.10
N VAL A 128 -20.14 3.70 -1.16
CA VAL A 128 -20.16 2.50 -1.99
C VAL A 128 -18.87 2.42 -2.79
N VAL A 129 -18.28 1.25 -2.83
CA VAL A 129 -17.10 0.96 -3.65
C VAL A 129 -17.34 -0.28 -4.50
N HIS A 130 -17.01 -0.19 -5.78
CA HIS A 130 -16.99 -1.30 -6.71
C HIS A 130 -15.56 -1.51 -7.21
N THR A 131 -14.92 -2.61 -6.80
CA THR A 131 -13.49 -2.87 -7.06
C THR A 131 -13.21 -3.54 -8.41
N ASN A 132 -14.24 -3.99 -9.11
CA ASN A 132 -14.14 -4.63 -10.42
C ASN A 132 -15.26 -4.16 -11.35
N PHE A 133 -15.42 -2.84 -11.49
CA PHE A 133 -16.47 -2.25 -12.31
C PHE A 133 -16.33 -2.73 -13.76
N ARG A 134 -17.43 -3.16 -14.36
CA ARG A 134 -17.50 -3.76 -15.71
C ARG A 134 -16.63 -5.03 -15.91
N GLY A 135 -16.13 -5.66 -14.83
CA GLY A 135 -15.24 -6.82 -14.90
C GLY A 135 -13.83 -6.50 -15.43
N ARG A 136 -13.40 -5.23 -15.37
CA ARG A 136 -12.14 -4.75 -15.95
C ARG A 136 -11.10 -4.33 -14.92
N HIS A 137 -11.31 -4.70 -13.64
CA HIS A 137 -10.48 -4.25 -12.53
C HIS A 137 -10.50 -2.71 -12.38
N GLU A 138 -11.59 -2.09 -12.80
CA GLU A 138 -11.81 -0.66 -12.58
C GLU A 138 -12.37 -0.45 -11.18
N LEU A 139 -11.89 0.58 -10.50
CA LEU A 139 -12.44 1.01 -9.21
C LEU A 139 -13.38 2.19 -9.46
N ALA A 140 -14.58 2.11 -8.89
CA ALA A 140 -15.52 3.21 -8.82
C ALA A 140 -16.01 3.34 -7.39
N ALA A 141 -15.82 4.48 -6.75
CA ALA A 141 -16.23 4.72 -5.39
C ALA A 141 -16.88 6.10 -5.23
N LEU A 142 -17.93 6.14 -4.41
CA LEU A 142 -18.57 7.37 -3.96
C LEU A 142 -18.81 7.27 -2.46
N SER A 143 -18.62 8.37 -1.76
CA SER A 143 -18.92 8.45 -0.33
C SER A 143 -19.36 9.84 0.04
N GLY A 144 -20.24 9.93 1.04
CA GLY A 144 -20.68 11.19 1.57
C GLY A 144 -21.14 11.03 3.02
N TRP A 145 -20.87 12.06 3.81
CA TRP A 145 -21.30 12.11 5.19
C TRP A 145 -21.63 13.53 5.61
N ALA A 146 -22.50 13.63 6.56
CA ALA A 146 -22.96 14.87 7.20
C ALA A 146 -22.52 14.91 8.67
N GLY A 147 -22.90 15.95 9.39
CA GLY A 147 -22.56 16.15 10.79
C GLY A 147 -21.46 17.17 11.00
N TYR A 148 -20.54 16.89 11.94
CA TYR A 148 -19.55 17.87 12.37
C TYR A 148 -18.56 18.27 11.26
N ASN A 149 -18.07 17.33 10.49
CA ASN A 149 -17.15 17.55 9.38
C ASN A 149 -17.73 16.93 8.09
N PRO A 150 -18.70 17.59 7.42
CA PRO A 150 -19.34 17.03 6.26
C PRO A 150 -18.39 16.94 5.06
N ALA A 151 -18.55 15.88 4.27
CA ALA A 151 -17.80 15.73 3.03
C ALA A 151 -18.51 14.88 1.99
N PHE A 152 -18.13 15.06 0.74
CA PHE A 152 -18.50 14.21 -0.39
C PHE A 152 -17.27 13.95 -1.26
N ALA A 153 -17.04 12.70 -1.63
CA ALA A 153 -15.86 12.31 -2.39
C ALA A 153 -16.17 11.23 -3.42
N GLY A 154 -15.44 11.26 -4.53
CA GLY A 154 -15.49 10.24 -5.57
C GLY A 154 -14.10 9.85 -6.05
N ASP A 155 -13.95 8.59 -6.40
CA ASP A 155 -12.71 8.01 -6.93
C ASP A 155 -13.05 7.02 -8.06
N TYR A 156 -12.48 7.25 -9.23
CA TYR A 156 -12.54 6.33 -10.35
C TYR A 156 -11.15 6.03 -10.85
N SER A 157 -10.81 4.77 -11.02
CA SER A 157 -9.56 4.37 -11.65
C SER A 157 -9.76 3.24 -12.65
N ASN A 158 -9.05 3.33 -13.76
CA ASN A 158 -8.94 2.27 -14.76
C ASN A 158 -7.45 1.94 -14.95
N PRO A 159 -7.00 0.76 -14.52
CA PRO A 159 -5.60 0.37 -14.58
C PRO A 159 -5.15 -0.05 -15.99
N TRP A 160 -6.04 0.01 -16.99
CA TRP A 160 -5.71 -0.42 -18.35
C TRP A 160 -6.56 0.27 -19.40
N ILE A 161 -6.09 1.42 -19.86
CA ILE A 161 -6.68 2.15 -20.98
C ILE A 161 -5.78 2.06 -22.22
N PHE A 162 -6.34 2.31 -23.38
CA PHE A 162 -5.65 2.29 -24.69
C PHE A 162 -4.95 0.97 -25.03
N GLY A 163 -5.48 -0.17 -24.56
CA GLY A 163 -5.05 -1.51 -24.97
C GLY A 163 -3.54 -1.74 -24.88
N PRO A 164 -2.84 -1.93 -26.03
CA PRO A 164 -1.40 -2.22 -26.03
C PRO A 164 -0.52 -1.14 -25.40
N ALA A 165 -1.00 0.09 -25.30
CA ALA A 165 -0.26 1.19 -24.68
C ALA A 165 -0.06 1.00 -23.17
N GLN A 166 -0.82 0.10 -22.51
CA GLN A 166 -0.70 -0.24 -21.09
C GLN A 166 -0.74 1.00 -20.18
N MET A 167 -1.64 1.92 -20.50
CA MET A 167 -1.80 3.13 -19.72
C MET A 167 -2.85 2.93 -18.62
N LEU A 168 -2.76 3.71 -17.57
CA LEU A 168 -3.70 3.74 -16.47
C LEU A 168 -4.16 5.18 -16.23
N THR A 169 -5.37 5.34 -15.72
CA THR A 169 -5.90 6.64 -15.35
C THR A 169 -6.63 6.58 -14.03
N ARG A 170 -6.58 7.66 -13.27
CA ARG A 170 -7.37 7.83 -12.05
C ARG A 170 -7.86 9.26 -11.94
N PHE A 171 -9.12 9.38 -11.60
CA PHE A 171 -9.77 10.65 -11.31
C PHE A 171 -10.30 10.64 -9.87
N ARG A 172 -10.03 11.68 -9.11
CA ARG A 172 -10.53 11.86 -7.74
C ARG A 172 -11.06 13.27 -7.58
N PHE A 173 -12.13 13.39 -6.81
CA PHE A 173 -12.63 14.67 -6.36
C PHE A 173 -13.11 14.56 -4.91
N ALA A 174 -13.05 15.67 -4.19
CA ALA A 174 -13.59 15.76 -2.84
C ALA A 174 -14.03 17.21 -2.56
N VAL A 175 -15.13 17.32 -1.85
CA VAL A 175 -15.58 18.56 -1.21
C VAL A 175 -15.74 18.27 0.26
N GLN A 176 -15.10 19.01 1.12
CA GLN A 176 -15.16 18.77 2.55
C GLN A 176 -15.11 20.09 3.32
N ARG A 177 -15.78 20.10 4.47
CA ARG A 177 -15.66 21.16 5.46
C ARG A 177 -15.12 20.52 6.74
N ASN A 178 -13.96 20.99 7.17
CA ASN A 178 -13.33 20.52 8.39
C ASN A 178 -13.17 21.69 9.34
N ARG A 179 -13.29 21.45 10.62
CA ARG A 179 -12.83 22.40 11.62
C ARG A 179 -11.34 22.16 11.84
N ASN A 180 -10.56 23.15 11.42
CA ASN A 180 -9.12 23.05 11.49
C ASN A 180 -8.66 23.07 12.96
N ARG A 181 -7.84 22.10 13.32
CA ARG A 181 -7.13 22.02 14.59
C ARG A 181 -5.64 22.03 14.32
N SER A 182 -5.09 23.21 14.32
CA SER A 182 -3.64 23.32 14.47
C SER A 182 -3.29 23.15 15.95
N PHE A 183 -2.36 22.25 16.26
CA PHE A 183 -1.85 22.09 17.63
C PHE A 183 -1.20 23.38 18.17
N GLU A 184 -0.67 24.23 17.30
CA GLU A 184 -0.10 25.53 17.68
C GLU A 184 -1.16 26.52 18.22
N LYS A 185 -2.44 26.30 17.89
CA LYS A 185 -3.53 27.24 18.22
C LYS A 185 -4.75 26.52 18.76
N LEU A 186 -4.54 25.67 19.77
CA LEU A 186 -5.61 24.98 20.50
C LEU A 186 -6.64 26.00 21.05
N GLY A 187 -7.92 25.72 20.80
CA GLY A 187 -9.03 26.57 21.26
C GLY A 187 -9.55 27.58 20.25
N GLN A 188 -8.93 27.68 19.05
CA GLN A 188 -9.39 28.57 17.99
C GLN A 188 -9.90 27.74 16.80
N GLU A 189 -11.19 27.43 16.78
CA GLU A 189 -11.82 26.70 15.68
C GLU A 189 -12.05 27.64 14.49
N VAL A 190 -11.48 27.28 13.34
CA VAL A 190 -11.73 27.95 12.05
C VAL A 190 -12.24 26.91 11.08
N ASP A 191 -13.32 27.24 10.38
CA ASP A 191 -13.87 26.36 9.37
C ASP A 191 -12.98 26.34 8.12
N GLU A 192 -12.51 25.19 7.73
CA GLU A 192 -11.75 24.93 6.52
C GLU A 192 -12.65 24.30 5.46
N ASN A 193 -12.98 25.05 4.42
CA ASN A 193 -13.68 24.56 3.25
C ASN A 193 -12.68 24.17 2.17
N ARG A 194 -12.62 22.88 1.85
CA ARG A 194 -11.68 22.34 0.85
C ARG A 194 -12.45 21.75 -0.33
N LEU A 195 -12.11 22.20 -1.52
CA LEU A 195 -12.52 21.61 -2.79
C LEU A 195 -11.27 21.07 -3.48
N GLY A 196 -11.24 19.80 -3.81
CA GLY A 196 -10.11 19.19 -4.48
C GLY A 196 -10.55 18.35 -5.67
N ALA A 197 -9.78 18.38 -6.76
CA ALA A 197 -9.87 17.47 -7.87
C ALA A 197 -8.48 17.09 -8.35
N SER A 198 -8.29 15.85 -8.76
CA SER A 198 -7.04 15.40 -9.36
C SER A 198 -7.29 14.37 -10.45
N TRP A 199 -6.49 14.46 -11.49
CA TRP A 199 -6.43 13.49 -12.56
C TRP A 199 -5.00 12.99 -12.70
N SER A 200 -4.82 11.68 -12.84
CA SER A 200 -3.52 11.10 -13.11
C SER A 200 -3.57 10.19 -14.33
N LEU A 201 -2.51 10.25 -15.10
CA LEU A 201 -2.27 9.41 -16.26
C LEU A 201 -0.93 8.71 -16.05
N GLY A 202 -0.94 7.38 -16.15
CA GLY A 202 0.24 6.56 -15.94
C GLY A 202 0.53 5.64 -17.09
N LYS A 203 1.77 5.19 -17.15
CA LYS A 203 2.28 4.18 -18.08
C LYS A 203 2.83 3.02 -17.26
N ARG A 204 2.40 1.80 -17.62
CA ARG A 204 2.98 0.57 -17.10
C ARG A 204 4.10 0.08 -18.01
N PHE A 205 5.24 -0.26 -17.43
CA PHE A 205 6.39 -0.84 -18.10
C PHE A 205 6.59 -2.28 -17.60
N GLY A 206 6.22 -3.23 -18.43
CA GLY A 206 6.18 -4.64 -18.04
C GLY A 206 5.20 -4.91 -16.90
N LEU A 207 5.55 -5.84 -16.00
CA LEU A 207 4.65 -6.31 -14.94
C LEU A 207 4.75 -5.49 -13.63
N PHE A 208 5.85 -4.78 -13.42
CA PHE A 208 6.23 -4.29 -12.08
C PHE A 208 6.43 -2.79 -11.97
N THR A 209 6.58 -2.08 -13.08
CA THR A 209 7.00 -0.68 -13.07
C THR A 209 5.91 0.23 -13.59
N TYR A 210 5.70 1.33 -12.90
CA TYR A 210 4.71 2.35 -13.23
C TYR A 210 5.32 3.74 -13.13
N LEU A 211 5.02 4.58 -14.10
CA LEU A 211 5.31 6.01 -14.08
C LEU A 211 3.98 6.75 -14.21
N ASN A 212 3.68 7.66 -13.29
CA ASN A 212 2.42 8.43 -13.30
C ASN A 212 2.71 9.92 -13.27
N LEU A 213 2.04 10.64 -14.15
CA LEU A 213 1.89 12.09 -14.12
C LEU A 213 0.54 12.40 -13.46
N SER A 214 0.51 13.35 -12.55
CA SER A 214 -0.72 13.81 -11.89
C SER A 214 -0.88 15.31 -12.05
N LEU A 215 -2.10 15.74 -12.31
CA LEU A 215 -2.55 17.12 -12.31
C LEU A 215 -3.56 17.27 -11.19
N GLY A 216 -3.40 18.25 -10.33
CA GLY A 216 -4.28 18.50 -9.21
C GLY A 216 -4.67 19.96 -9.11
N TYR A 217 -5.83 20.18 -8.55
CA TYR A 217 -6.28 21.50 -8.11
C TYR A 217 -6.96 21.35 -6.76
N THR A 218 -6.49 22.11 -5.78
CA THR A 218 -7.14 22.21 -4.47
C THR A 218 -7.40 23.67 -4.20
N GLN A 219 -8.60 24.00 -3.78
CA GLN A 219 -8.94 25.31 -3.23
C GLN A 219 -9.26 25.12 -1.76
N LEU A 220 -8.56 25.86 -0.93
CA LEU A 220 -8.82 25.96 0.48
C LEU A 220 -9.32 27.36 0.80
N LYS A 221 -10.43 27.44 1.53
CA LYS A 221 -10.98 28.69 2.05
C LYS A 221 -11.17 28.52 3.55
N LEU A 222 -10.60 29.42 4.31
CA LEU A 222 -10.83 29.51 5.74
C LEU A 222 -11.95 30.52 6.00
N ASP A 223 -12.94 30.11 6.76
CA ASP A 223 -14.02 30.98 7.21
C ASP A 223 -13.90 31.18 8.72
N SER A 224 -13.79 32.44 9.12
CA SER A 224 -13.78 32.81 10.53
C SER A 224 -15.22 33.06 11.02
N PRO A 225 -15.64 32.46 12.14
CA PRO A 225 -16.96 32.75 12.72
C PRO A 225 -17.08 34.14 13.34
N THR A 226 -15.96 34.84 13.56
CA THR A 226 -15.96 36.18 14.16
C THR A 226 -14.84 37.06 13.57
N PRO A 227 -15.06 38.37 13.42
CA PRO A 227 -14.04 39.32 12.93
C PRO A 227 -12.73 39.30 13.74
N ALA A 228 -12.80 39.02 15.03
CA ALA A 228 -11.61 38.91 15.89
C ALA A 228 -10.67 37.76 15.48
N LEU A 229 -11.13 36.79 14.69
CA LEU A 229 -10.35 35.68 14.18
C LEU A 229 -9.80 35.88 12.76
N ASP A 230 -10.11 37.03 12.11
CA ASP A 230 -9.65 37.31 10.73
C ASP A 230 -8.13 37.37 10.62
N SER A 231 -7.44 37.86 11.63
CA SER A 231 -5.97 37.84 11.69
C SER A 231 -5.41 36.40 11.68
N LEU A 232 -6.13 35.46 12.32
CA LEU A 232 -5.75 34.07 12.35
C LEU A 232 -5.98 33.34 11.01
N VAL A 233 -7.01 33.75 10.28
CA VAL A 233 -7.26 33.26 8.92
C VAL A 233 -6.11 33.65 8.02
N GLN A 234 -5.67 34.93 8.09
CA GLN A 234 -4.53 35.43 7.32
C GLN A 234 -3.19 34.77 7.67
N GLU A 235 -3.00 34.35 8.92
CA GLU A 235 -1.80 33.58 9.32
C GLU A 235 -1.79 32.14 8.87
N ARG A 236 -2.95 31.53 8.63
CA ARG A 236 -3.10 30.12 8.27
C ARG A 236 -3.07 29.87 6.77
N THR A 237 -3.45 30.86 5.96
CA THR A 237 -3.33 30.82 4.52
C THR A 237 -2.05 31.49 4.06
N LEU A 238 -1.52 31.07 2.92
CA LEU A 238 -0.38 31.73 2.28
C LEU A 238 -0.84 32.99 1.55
N ASP A 239 -2.06 32.98 1.00
CA ASP A 239 -2.69 34.14 0.38
C ASP A 239 -3.40 34.99 1.45
N PRO A 240 -3.11 36.31 1.52
CA PRO A 240 -3.73 37.21 2.50
C PRO A 240 -5.26 37.30 2.43
N SER A 241 -5.87 36.86 1.32
CA SER A 241 -7.34 36.83 1.16
C SER A 241 -8.04 35.71 1.96
N GLY A 242 -7.31 34.88 2.66
CA GLY A 242 -7.87 33.67 3.36
C GLY A 242 -8.28 32.56 2.41
N ARG A 243 -7.84 32.60 1.14
CA ARG A 243 -8.17 31.60 0.13
C ARG A 243 -6.94 31.17 -0.63
N ASP A 244 -6.47 29.97 -0.38
CA ASP A 244 -5.38 29.36 -1.12
C ASP A 244 -5.89 28.58 -2.32
N ARG A 245 -5.30 28.83 -3.48
CA ARG A 245 -5.51 28.05 -4.71
C ARG A 245 -4.24 27.31 -5.03
N LEU A 246 -4.32 25.98 -5.05
CA LEU A 246 -3.21 25.06 -5.09
C LEU A 246 -3.23 24.20 -6.37
N PRO A 247 -3.01 24.79 -7.57
CA PRO A 247 -2.75 23.97 -8.74
C PRO A 247 -1.47 23.19 -8.54
N SER A 248 -1.45 21.90 -8.90
CA SER A 248 -0.29 21.06 -8.69
C SER A 248 -0.01 20.13 -9.88
N VAL A 249 1.26 19.86 -10.08
CA VAL A 249 1.76 18.84 -11.03
C VAL A 249 2.69 17.92 -10.27
N GLY A 250 2.45 16.61 -10.40
CA GLY A 250 3.24 15.59 -9.72
C GLY A 250 3.70 14.49 -10.67
N LEU A 251 4.86 13.92 -10.37
CA LEU A 251 5.41 12.76 -11.03
C LEU A 251 5.67 11.69 -9.97
N SER A 252 5.29 10.44 -10.25
CA SER A 252 5.60 9.33 -9.36
C SER A 252 6.07 8.11 -10.14
N PHE A 253 7.10 7.48 -9.61
CA PHE A 253 7.66 6.21 -10.06
C PHE A 253 7.36 5.13 -9.03
N THR A 254 6.91 3.96 -9.46
CA THR A 254 6.71 2.80 -8.60
C THR A 254 7.28 1.55 -9.28
N HIS A 255 8.11 0.81 -8.56
CA HIS A 255 8.57 -0.51 -8.94
C HIS A 255 8.22 -1.49 -7.83
N ASP A 256 7.28 -2.42 -8.09
CA ASP A 256 6.73 -3.34 -7.07
C ASP A 256 6.88 -4.79 -7.51
N ARG A 257 7.86 -5.47 -6.92
CA ARG A 257 8.15 -6.90 -7.13
C ARG A 257 7.89 -7.74 -5.89
N ARG A 258 7.06 -7.25 -4.99
CA ARG A 258 6.63 -8.05 -3.83
C ARG A 258 5.86 -9.28 -4.31
N ASP A 259 6.04 -10.39 -3.60
CA ASP A 259 5.37 -11.64 -3.95
C ASP A 259 3.85 -11.55 -3.71
N LEU A 260 3.41 -11.09 -2.54
CA LEU A 260 2.01 -10.83 -2.20
C LEU A 260 1.87 -9.44 -1.58
N PHE A 261 0.95 -8.63 -2.09
CA PHE A 261 0.77 -7.25 -1.61
C PHE A 261 0.15 -7.20 -0.21
N GLU A 262 -0.72 -8.16 0.11
CA GLU A 262 -1.42 -8.20 1.39
C GLU A 262 -0.56 -8.65 2.58
N TYR A 263 0.48 -9.46 2.35
CA TYR A 263 1.45 -9.90 3.36
C TYR A 263 2.74 -10.37 2.69
N PRO A 264 3.60 -9.41 2.30
CA PRO A 264 4.82 -9.72 1.55
C PRO A 264 5.81 -10.52 2.38
N ARG A 265 6.39 -11.54 1.77
CA ARG A 265 7.44 -12.38 2.38
C ARG A 265 8.74 -12.32 1.58
N SER A 266 8.69 -11.88 0.33
CA SER A 266 9.85 -11.70 -0.53
C SER A 266 9.61 -10.61 -1.56
N GLY A 267 10.68 -9.98 -2.04
CA GLY A 267 10.63 -8.94 -3.06
C GLY A 267 10.87 -7.54 -2.52
N VAL A 268 10.69 -6.57 -3.39
CA VAL A 268 10.97 -5.16 -3.09
C VAL A 268 9.85 -4.27 -3.62
N LEU A 269 9.62 -3.15 -2.94
CA LEU A 269 8.86 -2.01 -3.41
C LEU A 269 9.76 -0.78 -3.36
N VAL A 270 9.85 -0.07 -4.47
CA VAL A 270 10.46 1.25 -4.56
C VAL A 270 9.39 2.21 -5.07
N ARG A 271 9.11 3.25 -4.32
CA ARG A 271 8.24 4.35 -4.73
C ARG A 271 8.97 5.66 -4.53
N MET A 272 8.93 6.52 -5.54
CA MET A 272 9.44 7.88 -5.51
C MET A 272 8.39 8.82 -6.03
N TRP A 273 8.30 10.01 -5.48
CA TRP A 273 7.36 11.04 -5.94
C TRP A 273 7.94 12.43 -5.79
N GLY A 274 7.49 13.31 -6.63
CA GLY A 274 7.73 14.73 -6.54
C GLY A 274 6.51 15.49 -7.06
N GLN A 275 6.11 16.54 -6.35
CA GLN A 275 5.00 17.39 -6.70
C GLN A 275 5.39 18.84 -6.51
N ARG A 276 5.10 19.66 -7.49
CA ARG A 276 5.13 21.12 -7.39
C ARG A 276 3.70 21.63 -7.21
N THR A 277 3.52 22.50 -6.25
CA THR A 277 2.25 23.17 -5.96
C THR A 277 2.42 24.68 -6.04
N GLY A 278 1.46 25.34 -6.69
CA GLY A 278 1.48 26.77 -6.95
C GLY A 278 2.26 27.14 -8.22
N PHE A 279 1.57 27.85 -9.12
CA PHE A 279 2.12 28.38 -10.35
C PHE A 279 1.63 29.81 -10.50
N ASN A 280 2.50 30.75 -10.88
CA ASN A 280 2.19 32.16 -11.04
C ASN A 280 1.57 32.84 -9.80
N SER A 281 1.95 32.37 -8.61
CA SER A 281 1.54 33.02 -7.35
C SER A 281 2.78 33.46 -6.61
N GLU A 282 2.77 34.70 -6.13
CA GLU A 282 3.84 35.25 -5.29
C GLU A 282 3.88 34.57 -3.91
N HIS A 283 2.73 34.03 -3.46
CA HIS A 283 2.56 33.51 -2.11
C HIS A 283 2.63 31.99 -2.04
N ILE A 284 2.26 31.28 -3.13
CA ILE A 284 2.11 29.83 -3.11
C ILE A 284 3.04 29.20 -4.14
N HIS A 285 4.17 28.67 -3.68
CA HIS A 285 5.12 27.94 -4.52
C HIS A 285 5.99 27.02 -3.68
N PHE A 286 5.59 25.76 -3.57
CA PHE A 286 6.36 24.80 -2.81
C PHE A 286 6.49 23.45 -3.54
N TRP A 287 7.49 22.69 -3.13
CA TRP A 287 7.70 21.33 -3.57
C TRP A 287 7.49 20.37 -2.41
N ARG A 288 6.95 19.21 -2.74
CA ARG A 288 6.96 18.04 -1.86
C ARG A 288 7.47 16.86 -2.65
N TYR A 289 8.44 16.14 -2.10
CA TYR A 289 9.05 14.98 -2.74
C TYR A 289 9.48 13.96 -1.69
N GLY A 290 9.56 12.70 -2.11
CA GLY A 290 9.92 11.64 -1.19
C GLY A 290 10.19 10.32 -1.85
N ALA A 291 10.53 9.38 -1.01
CA ALA A 291 10.78 7.99 -1.40
C ALA A 291 10.31 7.03 -0.31
N ASP A 292 9.84 5.84 -0.71
CA ASP A 292 9.44 4.74 0.17
C ASP A 292 10.07 3.45 -0.40
N PHE A 293 11.04 2.92 0.32
CA PHE A 293 11.73 1.67 0.01
C PHE A 293 11.28 0.60 0.97
N ARG A 294 10.86 -0.54 0.45
CA ARG A 294 10.48 -1.71 1.25
C ARG A 294 11.15 -2.94 0.69
N GLY A 295 11.76 -3.72 1.55
CA GLY A 295 12.41 -4.98 1.20
C GLY A 295 11.91 -6.12 2.07
N TYR A 296 11.72 -7.28 1.45
CA TYR A 296 11.25 -8.48 2.14
C TYR A 296 12.12 -9.67 1.74
N LYS A 297 12.47 -10.50 2.72
CA LYS A 297 13.28 -11.69 2.49
C LYS A 297 12.78 -12.84 3.35
N LYS A 298 12.58 -13.99 2.73
CA LYS A 298 12.40 -15.25 3.46
C LYS A 298 13.73 -15.64 4.08
N LEU A 299 13.72 -15.96 5.36
CA LEU A 299 14.89 -16.43 6.10
C LEU A 299 14.89 -17.96 6.13
N TYR A 300 14.51 -18.54 7.24
CA TYR A 300 14.51 -19.98 7.44
C TYR A 300 13.07 -20.52 7.48
N ARG A 301 12.80 -21.64 6.81
CA ARG A 301 11.45 -22.22 6.69
C ARG A 301 10.45 -21.18 6.19
N ASN A 302 9.49 -20.81 7.05
CA ASN A 302 8.42 -19.88 6.74
C ASN A 302 8.58 -18.50 7.40
N VAL A 303 9.68 -18.26 8.13
CA VAL A 303 10.01 -16.97 8.74
C VAL A 303 10.46 -16.01 7.66
N SER A 304 10.03 -14.76 7.75
CA SER A 304 10.44 -13.68 6.85
C SER A 304 10.72 -12.41 7.61
N ILE A 305 11.61 -11.59 7.06
CA ILE A 305 11.88 -10.24 7.53
C ILE A 305 11.40 -9.24 6.49
N GLY A 306 10.78 -8.17 6.94
CA GLY A 306 10.47 -6.98 6.17
C GLY A 306 11.18 -5.77 6.76
N ALA A 307 11.60 -4.87 5.90
CA ALA A 307 12.16 -3.58 6.29
C ALA A 307 11.60 -2.48 5.40
N ARG A 308 11.42 -1.28 5.96
CA ARG A 308 10.98 -0.06 5.27
C ARG A 308 11.87 1.10 5.65
N ALA A 309 12.15 1.96 4.67
CA ALA A 309 12.70 3.29 4.87
C ALA A 309 11.93 4.26 4.00
N MET A 310 11.42 5.33 4.61
CA MET A 310 10.60 6.33 3.92
C MET A 310 11.04 7.72 4.33
N THR A 311 10.99 8.66 3.38
CA THR A 311 11.13 10.08 3.64
C THR A 311 10.10 10.87 2.83
N ASP A 312 9.61 11.96 3.40
CA ASP A 312 8.71 12.93 2.77
C ASP A 312 9.25 14.32 3.13
N LEU A 313 9.70 15.03 2.13
CA LEU A 313 10.41 16.29 2.26
C LEU A 313 9.65 17.41 1.58
N ALA A 314 9.65 18.57 2.19
CA ALA A 314 9.13 19.79 1.63
C ALA A 314 10.27 20.79 1.34
N GLN A 315 10.07 21.63 0.36
CA GLN A 315 10.97 22.74 0.02
C GLN A 315 10.14 23.98 -0.23
N ASN A 316 10.64 25.13 0.21
CA ASN A 316 9.97 26.42 0.31
C ASN A 316 8.87 26.41 1.39
N LYS A 317 8.29 27.58 1.62
CA LYS A 317 7.27 27.77 2.66
C LYS A 317 6.03 26.97 2.33
N ILE A 318 5.70 26.01 3.19
CA ILE A 318 4.46 25.23 3.08
C ILE A 318 3.42 25.76 4.07
N PRO A 319 2.14 25.70 3.72
CA PRO A 319 1.07 26.10 4.63
C PRO A 319 0.88 25.07 5.74
N ILE A 320 0.32 25.51 6.87
CA ILE A 320 0.07 24.67 8.06
C ILE A 320 -0.75 23.41 7.71
N TYR A 321 -1.73 23.54 6.83
CA TYR A 321 -2.60 22.44 6.44
C TYR A 321 -1.95 21.40 5.50
N GLU A 322 -0.71 21.62 5.05
CA GLU A 322 0.10 20.66 4.27
C GLU A 322 1.24 20.05 5.10
N ARG A 323 1.29 20.30 6.40
CA ARG A 323 2.26 19.68 7.31
C ARG A 323 2.06 18.17 7.40
N VAL A 324 3.11 17.46 7.73
CA VAL A 324 3.12 16.01 7.94
C VAL A 324 3.11 15.70 9.43
N PHE A 325 2.56 14.55 9.74
CA PHE A 325 2.42 14.08 11.12
C PHE A 325 3.01 12.68 11.25
N LEU A 326 3.71 12.43 12.36
CA LEU A 326 3.91 11.08 12.86
C LEU A 326 2.66 10.66 13.61
N GLY A 327 1.92 9.71 13.06
CA GLY A 327 0.64 9.27 13.53
C GLY A 327 -0.26 8.91 12.34
N TYR A 328 -1.49 8.53 12.57
CA TYR A 328 -2.43 8.14 11.51
C TYR A 328 -1.81 7.14 10.49
N SER A 329 -1.46 7.58 9.30
CA SER A 329 -0.93 6.74 8.21
C SER A 329 0.59 6.53 8.25
N ASN A 330 1.34 7.46 8.85
CA ASN A 330 2.80 7.39 9.01
C ASN A 330 3.12 7.40 10.49
N ARG A 331 3.10 6.23 11.11
CA ARG A 331 3.20 6.12 12.57
C ARG A 331 4.39 5.27 13.00
N VAL A 332 4.89 5.59 14.19
CA VAL A 332 5.75 4.75 15.01
C VAL A 332 4.83 4.02 15.99
N ARG A 333 4.81 2.70 15.96
CA ARG A 333 4.03 1.89 16.90
C ARG A 333 4.57 2.10 18.32
N GLY A 334 3.70 2.33 19.30
CA GLY A 334 4.05 2.80 20.64
C GLY A 334 3.75 4.28 20.90
N HIS A 335 3.39 5.02 19.81
CA HIS A 335 3.05 6.44 19.85
C HIS A 335 1.68 6.75 19.22
N PHE A 336 0.78 5.77 19.14
CA PHE A 336 -0.48 5.92 18.41
C PHE A 336 -1.52 6.74 19.17
N THR A 337 -1.58 6.59 20.49
CA THR A 337 -2.64 7.21 21.30
C THR A 337 -2.29 8.61 21.78
N ARG A 338 -1.08 9.07 21.54
CA ARG A 338 -0.54 10.33 22.06
C ARG A 338 -0.30 11.33 20.93
N ALA A 339 -1.39 11.88 20.40
CA ALA A 339 -1.29 13.04 19.51
C ALA A 339 -0.90 14.27 20.36
N GLU A 340 0.36 14.60 20.35
CA GLU A 340 0.92 15.81 20.97
C GLU A 340 1.55 16.70 19.89
N ASP A 341 1.85 17.94 20.24
CA ASP A 341 2.46 18.93 19.35
C ASP A 341 3.77 18.50 18.69
N LYS A 342 4.45 17.52 19.31
CA LYS A 342 5.70 16.94 18.82
C LYS A 342 5.57 16.11 17.55
N ASP A 343 4.38 15.73 17.17
CA ASP A 343 4.13 14.83 16.04
C ASP A 343 3.96 15.57 14.70
N GLU A 344 3.99 16.90 14.70
CA GLU A 344 3.80 17.77 13.54
C GLU A 344 5.14 18.28 12.99
N GLY A 345 5.28 18.33 11.67
CA GLY A 345 6.46 18.88 11.00
C GLY A 345 6.23 19.17 9.52
N GLU A 346 7.23 19.69 8.85
CA GLU A 346 7.20 19.93 7.39
C GLU A 346 7.83 18.75 6.65
N ASN A 347 8.77 18.08 7.27
CA ASN A 347 9.51 16.93 6.76
C ASN A 347 9.32 15.74 7.68
N LEU A 348 9.39 14.54 7.10
CA LEU A 348 9.22 13.29 7.81
C LEU A 348 10.22 12.25 7.32
N THR A 349 10.76 11.46 8.24
CA THR A 349 11.45 10.21 7.94
C THR A 349 10.91 9.10 8.83
N LEU A 350 10.81 7.89 8.27
CA LEU A 350 10.31 6.71 8.95
C LEU A 350 11.17 5.50 8.55
N ALA A 351 11.51 4.67 9.51
CA ALA A 351 12.12 3.37 9.28
C ALA A 351 11.40 2.32 10.12
N SER A 352 11.23 1.12 9.57
CA SER A 352 10.59 0.01 10.26
C SER A 352 11.27 -1.30 9.88
N ALA A 353 11.34 -2.21 10.84
CA ALA A 353 11.75 -3.60 10.60
C ALA A 353 10.79 -4.54 11.33
N GLU A 354 10.46 -5.66 10.69
CA GLU A 354 9.51 -6.62 11.25
C GLU A 354 9.90 -8.05 10.87
N LEU A 355 10.06 -8.89 11.89
CA LEU A 355 10.26 -10.32 11.74
C LEU A 355 8.91 -11.02 11.86
N ARG A 356 8.53 -11.84 10.86
CA ARG A 356 7.21 -12.46 10.72
C ARG A 356 7.29 -13.96 10.81
N PHE A 357 6.42 -14.52 11.66
CA PHE A 357 6.36 -15.95 11.95
C PHE A 357 4.96 -16.49 11.61
N PRO A 358 4.78 -17.44 10.69
CA PRO A 358 3.50 -18.09 10.50
C PRO A 358 3.24 -19.04 11.68
N LEU A 359 2.14 -18.78 12.39
CA LEU A 359 1.68 -19.66 13.48
C LEU A 359 0.71 -20.71 12.94
N MET A 360 -0.26 -20.28 12.15
CA MET A 360 -1.22 -21.15 11.47
C MET A 360 -1.20 -20.83 9.96
N PRO A 361 -0.87 -21.82 9.11
CA PRO A 361 -0.94 -21.66 7.66
C PRO A 361 -2.33 -21.27 7.18
N TRP A 362 -2.43 -20.71 5.98
CA TRP A 362 -3.71 -20.39 5.39
C TRP A 362 -4.56 -21.62 5.15
N HIS A 363 -5.74 -21.62 5.73
CA HIS A 363 -6.80 -22.58 5.48
C HIS A 363 -7.89 -21.91 4.66
N TYR A 364 -8.48 -22.67 3.76
CA TYR A 364 -9.58 -22.19 2.93
C TYR A 364 -10.88 -22.85 3.36
N PHE A 365 -11.92 -22.05 3.51
CA PHE A 365 -13.26 -22.49 3.86
C PHE A 365 -14.30 -21.82 2.98
N SER A 366 -15.48 -22.39 2.88
CA SER A 366 -16.57 -21.86 2.08
C SER A 366 -17.84 -21.81 2.91
N ILE A 367 -18.62 -20.77 2.71
CA ILE A 367 -19.97 -20.62 3.26
C ILE A 367 -20.90 -20.53 2.06
N SER A 368 -21.60 -21.62 1.74
CA SER A 368 -22.46 -21.72 0.55
C SER A 368 -23.89 -21.28 0.80
N ASP A 369 -24.36 -21.32 2.05
CA ASP A 369 -25.78 -21.19 2.40
C ASP A 369 -26.24 -19.72 2.61
N VAL A 370 -25.43 -18.76 2.16
CA VAL A 370 -25.80 -17.34 2.23
C VAL A 370 -26.53 -16.98 0.93
N PRO A 371 -27.83 -16.64 1.01
CA PRO A 371 -28.59 -16.23 -0.16
C PRO A 371 -27.91 -15.05 -0.89
N MET A 372 -27.86 -15.09 -2.21
CA MET A 372 -27.25 -14.10 -3.11
C MET A 372 -25.70 -13.99 -3.03
N PHE A 373 -25.06 -14.31 -1.90
CA PHE A 373 -23.62 -14.08 -1.69
C PHE A 373 -22.80 -15.38 -1.60
N GLY A 374 -23.40 -16.55 -1.50
CA GLY A 374 -22.71 -17.82 -1.30
C GLY A 374 -21.64 -18.13 -2.35
N SER A 375 -21.86 -17.72 -3.62
CA SER A 375 -20.86 -17.89 -4.69
C SER A 375 -19.59 -17.05 -4.49
N TYR A 376 -19.66 -15.94 -3.78
CA TYR A 376 -18.53 -15.07 -3.46
C TYR A 376 -17.85 -15.42 -2.13
N MET A 377 -18.54 -16.23 -1.29
CA MET A 377 -18.02 -16.70 0.00
C MET A 377 -17.35 -18.08 -0.09
N GLN A 378 -16.90 -18.44 -1.29
CA GLN A 378 -16.16 -19.68 -1.52
C GLN A 378 -14.66 -19.44 -1.43
N ASN A 379 -13.95 -20.47 -0.94
CA ASN A 379 -12.49 -20.46 -0.81
C ASN A 379 -11.97 -19.21 -0.05
N MET A 380 -12.70 -18.78 0.98
CA MET A 380 -12.24 -17.72 1.86
C MET A 380 -11.08 -18.22 2.70
N LYS A 381 -10.05 -17.38 2.86
CA LYS A 381 -8.86 -17.77 3.61
C LYS A 381 -8.94 -17.31 5.07
N PHE A 382 -8.35 -18.12 5.94
CA PHE A 382 -8.06 -17.78 7.32
C PHE A 382 -6.66 -18.27 7.69
N GLY A 383 -5.93 -17.51 8.49
CA GLY A 383 -4.61 -17.88 8.98
C GLY A 383 -4.14 -16.94 10.06
N ILE A 384 -3.11 -17.33 10.80
CA ILE A 384 -2.54 -16.52 11.88
C ILE A 384 -1.02 -16.50 11.73
N SER A 385 -0.46 -15.30 11.84
CA SER A 385 0.97 -15.06 11.92
C SER A 385 1.27 -14.22 13.16
N ALA A 386 2.51 -14.23 13.62
CA ALA A 386 3.00 -13.30 14.62
C ALA A 386 4.08 -12.40 14.02
N GLY A 387 4.26 -11.22 14.59
CA GLY A 387 5.31 -10.27 14.23
C GLY A 387 6.03 -9.74 15.45
N ILE A 388 7.33 -9.52 15.32
CA ILE A 388 8.14 -8.73 16.26
C ILE A 388 8.71 -7.58 15.47
N PHE A 389 8.60 -6.35 15.97
CA PHE A 389 8.93 -5.17 15.19
C PHE A 389 9.72 -4.13 15.99
N ALA A 390 10.38 -3.26 15.24
CA ALA A 390 10.97 -2.03 15.73
C ALA A 390 10.76 -0.93 14.69
N ASP A 391 10.35 0.25 15.13
CA ASP A 391 10.06 1.41 14.33
C ASP A 391 10.86 2.62 14.82
N TYR A 392 11.18 3.49 13.88
CA TYR A 392 11.81 4.78 14.09
C TYR A 392 11.08 5.82 13.26
N GLY A 393 10.87 6.99 13.80
CA GLY A 393 10.29 8.11 13.08
C GLY A 393 10.79 9.45 13.58
N ARG A 394 10.83 10.42 12.70
CA ARG A 394 11.16 11.80 13.02
C ARG A 394 10.41 12.74 12.09
N VAL A 395 9.89 13.82 12.66
CA VAL A 395 9.42 14.99 11.91
C VAL A 395 10.26 16.21 12.28
N TRP A 396 10.39 17.16 11.35
CA TRP A 396 11.11 18.40 11.62
C TRP A 396 10.64 19.52 10.69
N PHE A 397 10.86 20.74 11.11
CA PHE A 397 10.62 21.95 10.31
C PHE A 397 11.87 22.32 9.50
N GLN A 398 11.70 22.94 8.32
CA GLN A 398 12.82 23.40 7.48
C GLN A 398 13.60 24.49 8.21
N ASP A 399 12.88 25.51 8.68
CA ASP A 399 13.43 26.63 9.42
C ASP A 399 12.79 26.65 10.80
N PRO A 400 13.51 26.30 11.88
CA PRO A 400 13.02 26.49 13.23
C PRO A 400 12.79 28.00 13.44
N PRO A 401 11.67 28.41 14.01
CA PRO A 401 11.41 29.83 14.25
C PRO A 401 12.47 30.45 15.16
N PRO A 402 12.88 31.68 14.90
CA PRO A 402 13.95 32.34 15.63
C PRO A 402 13.63 32.61 17.10
N ASP A 403 12.38 32.55 17.48
CA ASP A 403 11.88 32.79 18.85
C ASP A 403 11.90 31.53 19.74
N GLY A 404 12.35 30.39 19.23
CA GLY A 404 12.39 29.12 19.97
C GLY A 404 11.00 28.56 20.34
N THR A 405 9.92 29.13 19.80
CA THR A 405 8.53 28.70 20.09
C THR A 405 8.23 27.32 19.51
N ARG A 406 8.99 26.88 18.49
CA ARG A 406 8.91 25.52 17.95
C ARG A 406 9.99 24.65 18.55
N ARG A 407 9.54 23.67 19.29
CA ARG A 407 10.40 22.69 19.91
C ARG A 407 11.07 21.83 18.83
N VAL A 408 12.40 21.63 18.94
CA VAL A 408 13.07 20.58 18.16
C VAL A 408 12.54 19.23 18.68
N LEU A 409 11.80 18.55 17.82
CA LEU A 409 11.16 17.29 18.17
C LEU A 409 12.21 16.17 18.22
N PRO A 410 12.33 15.41 19.34
CA PRO A 410 13.16 14.24 19.36
C PRO A 410 12.63 13.19 18.40
N PRO A 411 13.48 12.29 17.90
CA PRO A 411 13.00 11.13 17.16
C PRO A 411 12.19 10.22 18.09
N GLN A 412 11.20 9.55 17.53
CA GLN A 412 10.39 8.55 18.22
C GLN A 412 10.91 7.15 17.90
N PHE A 413 10.92 6.29 18.87
CA PHE A 413 11.22 4.86 18.75
C PHE A 413 10.07 4.06 19.30
N GLY A 414 9.79 2.93 18.67
CA GLY A 414 8.81 2.00 19.17
C GLY A 414 9.19 0.57 18.81
N TYR A 415 8.86 -0.36 19.67
CA TYR A 415 9.11 -1.78 19.46
C TYR A 415 7.99 -2.60 20.09
N GLY A 416 7.84 -3.83 19.64
CA GLY A 416 6.78 -4.67 20.17
C GLY A 416 6.58 -5.96 19.41
N ALA A 417 5.44 -6.57 19.68
CA ALA A 417 5.02 -7.81 19.05
C ALA A 417 3.50 -7.84 18.86
N GLY A 418 3.03 -8.66 17.94
CA GLY A 418 1.60 -8.79 17.69
C GLY A 418 1.20 -10.05 16.97
N LEU A 419 -0.12 -10.24 16.89
CA LEU A 419 -0.78 -11.27 16.13
C LEU A 419 -1.42 -10.68 14.88
N HIS A 420 -1.23 -11.38 13.77
CA HIS A 420 -1.70 -11.00 12.45
C HIS A 420 -2.70 -12.03 11.95
N PHE A 421 -3.96 -11.66 11.90
CA PHE A 421 -5.06 -12.51 11.46
C PHE A 421 -5.32 -12.26 9.98
N HIS A 422 -5.10 -13.28 9.16
CA HIS A 422 -5.45 -13.26 7.74
C HIS A 422 -6.93 -13.56 7.59
N LEU A 423 -7.71 -12.58 7.23
CA LEU A 423 -9.17 -12.66 7.17
C LEU A 423 -9.69 -12.47 5.75
N PRO A 424 -10.84 -13.08 5.42
CA PRO A 424 -11.52 -12.78 4.17
C PRO A 424 -11.86 -11.29 4.08
N TYR A 425 -11.75 -10.70 2.89
CA TYR A 425 -12.10 -9.32 2.56
C TYR A 425 -11.30 -8.21 3.26
N ILE A 426 -11.01 -8.34 4.55
CA ILE A 426 -10.18 -7.40 5.32
C ILE A 426 -8.70 -7.60 5.00
N ASN A 427 -8.33 -8.78 4.50
CA ASN A 427 -6.99 -9.28 4.20
C ASN A 427 -6.15 -9.52 5.44
N LEU A 428 -5.92 -8.53 6.29
CA LEU A 428 -5.11 -8.64 7.48
C LEU A 428 -5.66 -7.75 8.59
N LEU A 429 -5.88 -8.34 9.75
CA LEU A 429 -6.16 -7.64 11.00
C LEU A 429 -4.98 -7.87 11.93
N ARG A 430 -4.38 -6.81 12.46
CA ARG A 430 -3.26 -6.86 13.40
C ARG A 430 -3.74 -6.43 14.79
N VAL A 431 -3.34 -7.18 15.81
CA VAL A 431 -3.49 -6.82 17.21
C VAL A 431 -2.09 -6.83 17.80
N GLU A 432 -1.59 -5.67 18.18
CA GLU A 432 -0.19 -5.46 18.51
C GLU A 432 -0.06 -4.78 19.88
N LEU A 433 0.92 -5.21 20.65
CA LEU A 433 1.41 -4.55 21.85
C LEU A 433 2.73 -3.87 21.51
N ALA A 434 2.77 -2.57 21.69
CA ALA A 434 3.94 -1.76 21.41
C ALA A 434 4.40 -1.01 22.65
N PHE A 435 5.69 -0.71 22.69
CA PHE A 435 6.35 0.08 23.72
C PHE A 435 7.06 1.25 23.05
N ASP A 436 7.05 2.40 23.69
CA ASP A 436 7.86 3.56 23.31
C ASP A 436 9.29 3.52 23.90
N GLU A 437 10.07 4.57 23.66
CA GLU A 437 11.42 4.74 24.19
C GLU A 437 11.49 4.81 25.71
N ASP A 438 10.40 5.23 26.38
CA ASP A 438 10.28 5.31 27.84
C ASP A 438 9.74 4.01 28.47
N GLY A 439 9.45 3.00 27.64
CA GLY A 439 8.90 1.71 28.07
C GLY A 439 7.41 1.75 28.38
N GLN A 440 6.70 2.82 27.99
CA GLN A 440 5.25 2.87 28.15
C GLN A 440 4.59 2.05 27.03
N SER A 441 3.60 1.25 27.41
CA SER A 441 2.96 0.32 26.49
C SER A 441 1.62 0.83 25.98
N GLU A 442 1.28 0.43 24.75
CA GLU A 442 -0.05 0.60 24.19
C GLU A 442 -0.49 -0.64 23.41
N TRP A 443 -1.77 -0.93 23.50
CA TRP A 443 -2.43 -1.90 22.63
C TRP A 443 -3.12 -1.19 21.49
N PHE A 444 -2.95 -1.69 20.29
CA PHE A 444 -3.69 -1.17 19.16
C PHE A 444 -4.10 -2.26 18.17
N THR A 445 -5.16 -1.98 17.44
CA THR A 445 -5.69 -2.83 16.38
C THR A 445 -5.66 -2.07 15.07
N ASP A 446 -5.19 -2.70 14.02
CA ASP A 446 -5.07 -2.07 12.71
C ASP A 446 -5.38 -3.04 11.57
N ILE A 447 -5.80 -2.49 10.43
CA ILE A 447 -6.13 -3.25 9.23
C ILE A 447 -5.04 -3.04 8.18
N GLY A 448 -4.59 -4.15 7.56
CA GLY A 448 -3.52 -4.16 6.57
C GLY A 448 -2.13 -4.36 7.16
N VAL A 449 -1.13 -4.43 6.28
CA VAL A 449 0.28 -4.56 6.69
C VAL A 449 0.82 -3.24 7.26
N ALA A 450 1.78 -3.32 8.16
CA ALA A 450 2.41 -2.13 8.72
C ALA A 450 3.19 -1.35 7.64
N PHE A 451 3.78 -2.09 6.70
CA PHE A 451 4.47 -1.55 5.53
C PHE A 451 4.60 -2.59 4.40
#